data_6274f840405230ed140f041aeef03fab
#
_entry.id   6274f840405230ed140f041aeef03fab
#
_cell.length_a   1.000
_cell.length_b   1.000
_cell.length_c   1.000
_cell.angle_alpha   90.00
_cell.angle_beta   90.00
_cell.angle_gamma   90.00
#
_symmetry.space_group_name_H-M   'P 1'
#
loop_
_entity.id
_entity.type
_entity.pdbx_description
1 polymer ?
#
loop_
_entity_poly.entity_id
_entity_poly.type
_entity_poly.pdbx_seq_one_letter_code
_entity_poly.pdbx_strand_id
1 'polypeptide(L)'
;MFVSPLRETINRTSTFINSNVKADRKKYGQFFTSESIAIFMSSMFSIDQGKDSLSILDAGSGSGILSVALLTRIRESGYTGFIRLVCYETDEKVISLLARNLTSIKDSRLSFEIRGENYITSQPFEESLFLNSNTVQEQYDFIIGNPPYKKIPKDAPEAIHMSSVCHGAPNLYFLFWAMGIHNLKEGGELVYVIPRSWTSGAYFEKFRKYLLQHCVICDIHIFKSRDKIFDGESVLQETMIIKVRKEKSIFPMIRISSSSTSDFLDLKYFEVDYNIVVGNNGYIYIVTDEKDAEVLSILGKLPFTLVSDNLRMRTGIIVDFRTKEVLRNGPSDTTYPLFYCQHIKDGRITWPIGKENEFIDTDHQGYLQENTNYLFVKRFTAKEEKRRLQCGIYLSSDYPKYRYISTQNKLNYIKCSSIEEVYGLYVLLNSTIYDQYYRILNGSTQVNSTEINNMPVPSKEVIYEMGKELVGKALNQSVCDKILRKWIN
;
A
#
# COMPACT_ATOMS: atom_id res chain seq x y z
N MET A 1 9.92 41.30 -14.36
CA MET A 1 9.66 39.86 -14.56
C MET A 1 8.47 39.48 -13.69
N PHE A 2 7.31 39.16 -14.26
CA PHE A 2 6.16 38.73 -13.49
C PHE A 2 6.47 37.32 -12.94
N VAL A 3 6.54 37.20 -11.63
CA VAL A 3 6.67 35.89 -10.96
C VAL A 3 5.32 35.20 -11.02
N SER A 4 5.27 33.93 -11.44
CA SER A 4 4.00 33.19 -11.49
C SER A 4 3.37 33.08 -10.09
N PRO A 5 2.03 33.09 -9.96
CA PRO A 5 1.35 32.97 -8.67
C PRO A 5 1.77 31.73 -7.89
N LEU A 6 2.03 30.61 -8.57
CA LEU A 6 2.50 29.38 -7.96
C LEU A 6 3.87 29.57 -7.33
N ARG A 7 4.80 30.19 -8.03
CA ARG A 7 6.15 30.46 -7.53
C ARG A 7 6.17 31.42 -6.32
N GLU A 8 5.29 32.42 -6.32
CA GLU A 8 5.10 33.28 -5.13
C GLU A 8 4.59 32.49 -3.93
N THR A 9 3.58 31.61 -4.15
CA THR A 9 3.03 30.72 -3.12
C THR A 9 4.11 29.82 -2.53
N ILE A 10 4.98 29.24 -3.36
CA ILE A 10 6.10 28.41 -2.93
C ILE A 10 7.12 29.21 -2.12
N ASN A 11 7.49 30.40 -2.56
CA ASN A 11 8.41 31.27 -1.84
C ASN A 11 7.89 31.65 -0.45
N ARG A 12 6.60 32.03 -0.35
CA ARG A 12 5.95 32.34 0.93
C ARG A 12 5.89 31.10 1.83
N THR A 13 5.57 29.93 1.27
CA THR A 13 5.54 28.67 2.00
C THR A 13 6.94 28.30 2.53
N SER A 14 7.99 28.41 1.70
CA SER A 14 9.35 28.14 2.10
C SER A 14 9.82 29.07 3.23
N THR A 15 9.48 30.35 3.15
CA THR A 15 9.76 31.33 4.22
C THR A 15 9.05 30.92 5.51
N PHE A 16 7.77 30.54 5.44
CA PHE A 16 7.00 30.07 6.58
C PHE A 16 7.60 28.80 7.20
N ILE A 17 8.01 27.84 6.38
CA ILE A 17 8.64 26.59 6.83
C ILE A 17 9.94 26.87 7.57
N ASN A 18 10.79 27.76 7.06
CA ASN A 18 12.08 28.11 7.65
C ASN A 18 11.95 28.85 8.98
N SER A 19 10.85 29.58 9.19
CA SER A 19 10.56 30.30 10.43
C SER A 19 9.92 29.45 11.54
N ASN A 20 9.47 28.22 11.25
CA ASN A 20 8.79 27.34 12.19
C ASN A 20 9.61 26.10 12.54
N VAL A 21 9.56 25.65 13.82
CA VAL A 21 10.36 24.53 14.33
C VAL A 21 9.89 23.19 13.72
N LYS A 22 10.84 22.38 13.28
CA LYS A 22 10.63 21.06 12.64
C LYS A 22 9.76 20.08 13.47
N ALA A 23 9.78 20.21 14.81
CA ALA A 23 9.05 19.36 15.74
C ALA A 23 7.53 19.54 15.67
N ASP A 24 7.04 20.75 15.44
CA ASP A 24 5.60 21.04 15.37
C ASP A 24 4.97 20.46 14.10
N ARG A 25 5.69 20.45 12.97
CA ARG A 25 5.24 19.90 11.70
C ARG A 25 5.01 18.38 11.75
N LYS A 26 5.90 17.63 12.42
CA LYS A 26 5.77 16.18 12.63
C LYS A 26 4.54 15.82 13.46
N LYS A 27 4.17 16.69 14.41
CA LYS A 27 3.01 16.49 15.28
C LYS A 27 1.69 16.45 14.49
N TYR A 28 1.58 17.24 13.43
CA TYR A 28 0.38 17.34 12.59
C TYR A 28 0.42 16.45 11.34
N GLY A 29 1.56 15.79 11.04
CA GLY A 29 1.73 14.99 9.82
C GLY A 29 1.73 15.83 8.54
N GLN A 30 2.12 17.11 8.66
CA GLN A 30 2.13 18.07 7.56
C GLN A 30 3.37 17.88 6.68
N PHE A 31 3.15 17.54 5.43
CA PHE A 31 4.17 17.47 4.37
C PHE A 31 3.79 18.45 3.28
N PHE A 32 4.59 19.47 3.07
CA PHE A 32 4.32 20.44 2.00
C PHE A 32 4.71 19.86 0.64
N THR A 33 3.79 19.99 -0.32
CA THR A 33 3.98 19.48 -1.68
C THR A 33 4.95 20.37 -2.44
N SER A 34 5.90 19.78 -3.19
CA SER A 34 6.80 20.52 -4.06
C SER A 34 6.09 21.10 -5.28
N GLU A 35 6.70 22.11 -5.92
CA GLU A 35 6.17 22.74 -7.16
C GLU A 35 5.93 21.72 -8.26
N SER A 36 6.91 20.86 -8.52
CA SER A 36 6.84 19.85 -9.57
C SER A 36 5.72 18.83 -9.34
N ILE A 37 5.52 18.37 -8.10
CA ILE A 37 4.39 17.48 -7.76
C ILE A 37 3.06 18.20 -7.95
N ALA A 38 2.94 19.46 -7.52
CA ALA A 38 1.70 20.21 -7.65
C ALA A 38 1.33 20.46 -9.13
N ILE A 39 2.31 20.79 -9.97
CA ILE A 39 2.12 20.94 -11.42
C ILE A 39 1.70 19.60 -12.03
N PHE A 40 2.40 18.51 -11.68
CA PHE A 40 2.09 17.18 -12.22
C PHE A 40 0.67 16.74 -11.81
N MET A 41 0.30 16.86 -10.53
CA MET A 41 -1.04 16.52 -10.06
C MET A 41 -2.13 17.35 -10.75
N SER A 42 -1.92 18.65 -10.91
CA SER A 42 -2.87 19.52 -11.58
C SER A 42 -3.04 19.18 -13.07
N SER A 43 -1.98 18.70 -13.74
CA SER A 43 -2.02 18.30 -15.14
C SER A 43 -2.85 17.05 -15.41
N MET A 44 -3.14 16.24 -14.37
CA MET A 44 -3.93 15.01 -14.49
C MET A 44 -5.43 15.27 -14.64
N PHE A 45 -5.94 16.46 -14.31
CA PHE A 45 -7.37 16.79 -14.44
C PHE A 45 -7.79 17.04 -15.88
N SER A 46 -8.98 16.53 -16.24
CA SER A 46 -9.63 16.72 -17.53
C SER A 46 -10.56 17.94 -17.47
N ILE A 47 -10.10 19.08 -18.02
CA ILE A 47 -10.83 20.33 -17.92
C ILE A 47 -11.81 20.42 -19.09
N ASP A 48 -13.11 20.36 -18.77
CA ASP A 48 -14.20 20.54 -19.73
C ASP A 48 -14.49 22.04 -19.92
N GLN A 49 -14.17 22.55 -21.12
CA GLN A 49 -14.37 23.94 -21.49
C GLN A 49 -15.85 24.33 -21.65
N GLY A 50 -16.75 23.34 -21.77
CA GLY A 50 -18.20 23.57 -21.95
C GLY A 50 -18.96 23.79 -20.64
N LYS A 51 -18.31 23.61 -19.48
CA LYS A 51 -18.95 23.85 -18.19
C LYS A 51 -18.99 25.34 -17.82
N ASP A 52 -20.14 25.85 -17.38
CA ASP A 52 -20.29 27.23 -16.90
C ASP A 52 -19.62 27.47 -15.55
N SER A 53 -19.47 26.41 -14.72
CA SER A 53 -18.85 26.49 -13.41
C SER A 53 -18.15 25.20 -13.03
N LEU A 54 -17.08 25.32 -12.22
CA LEU A 54 -16.35 24.24 -11.60
C LEU A 54 -16.35 24.42 -10.08
N SER A 55 -16.64 23.34 -9.35
CA SER A 55 -16.49 23.26 -7.90
C SER A 55 -15.28 22.41 -7.55
N ILE A 56 -14.38 22.94 -6.73
CA ILE A 56 -13.09 22.34 -6.37
C ILE A 56 -12.97 22.21 -4.86
N LEU A 57 -12.47 21.08 -4.40
CA LEU A 57 -12.13 20.83 -3.00
C LEU A 57 -10.64 20.53 -2.84
N ASP A 58 -10.02 21.19 -1.87
CA ASP A 58 -8.68 20.86 -1.35
C ASP A 58 -8.78 20.59 0.16
N ALA A 59 -8.89 19.32 0.52
CA ALA A 59 -9.03 18.90 1.91
C ALA A 59 -7.63 18.67 2.53
N GLY A 60 -7.35 19.38 3.63
CA GLY A 60 -6.00 19.45 4.19
C GLY A 60 -5.07 20.30 3.32
N SER A 61 -5.57 21.50 2.93
CA SER A 61 -4.96 22.37 1.91
C SER A 61 -3.56 22.86 2.24
N GLY A 62 -3.17 22.84 3.52
CA GLY A 62 -1.89 23.39 3.94
C GLY A 62 -1.74 24.85 3.47
N SER A 63 -0.65 25.16 2.82
CA SER A 63 -0.40 26.52 2.29
C SER A 63 -1.14 26.84 0.99
N GLY A 64 -1.91 25.87 0.41
CA GLY A 64 -2.68 26.04 -0.83
C GLY A 64 -1.86 25.86 -2.11
N ILE A 65 -0.69 25.24 -2.07
CA ILE A 65 0.15 25.00 -3.27
C ILE A 65 -0.62 24.22 -4.32
N LEU A 66 -1.32 23.13 -3.93
CA LEU A 66 -2.13 22.30 -4.84
C LEU A 66 -3.28 23.08 -5.44
N SER A 67 -4.01 23.84 -4.61
CA SER A 67 -5.10 24.74 -5.07
C SER A 67 -4.60 25.75 -6.08
N VAL A 68 -3.48 26.44 -5.81
CA VAL A 68 -2.91 27.44 -6.71
C VAL A 68 -2.44 26.80 -8.03
N ALA A 69 -1.78 25.64 -7.97
CA ALA A 69 -1.36 24.93 -9.17
C ALA A 69 -2.56 24.52 -10.06
N LEU A 70 -3.62 23.98 -9.47
CA LEU A 70 -4.81 23.57 -10.20
C LEU A 70 -5.54 24.79 -10.81
N LEU A 71 -5.72 25.88 -10.05
CA LEU A 71 -6.32 27.10 -10.56
C LEU A 71 -5.51 27.71 -11.71
N THR A 72 -4.18 27.72 -11.59
CA THR A 72 -3.28 28.16 -12.67
C THR A 72 -3.49 27.30 -13.92
N ARG A 73 -3.49 25.98 -13.78
CA ARG A 73 -3.71 25.05 -14.89
C ARG A 73 -5.07 25.22 -15.57
N ILE A 74 -6.13 25.43 -14.77
CA ILE A 74 -7.49 25.67 -15.31
C ILE A 74 -7.51 26.96 -16.16
N ARG A 75 -6.90 28.03 -15.70
CA ARG A 75 -6.81 29.29 -16.47
C ARG A 75 -5.97 29.18 -17.72
N GLU A 76 -4.81 28.52 -17.62
CA GLU A 76 -3.93 28.28 -18.77
C GLU A 76 -4.59 27.42 -19.85
N SER A 77 -5.56 26.56 -19.47
CA SER A 77 -6.37 25.80 -20.43
C SER A 77 -7.36 26.65 -21.23
N GLY A 78 -7.53 27.93 -20.87
CA GLY A 78 -8.53 28.82 -21.50
C GLY A 78 -9.92 28.75 -20.89
N TYR A 79 -10.10 28.06 -19.76
CA TYR A 79 -11.41 27.99 -19.09
C TYR A 79 -11.87 29.36 -18.62
N THR A 80 -13.11 29.71 -18.99
CA THR A 80 -13.71 31.04 -18.75
C THR A 80 -14.87 31.03 -17.76
N GLY A 81 -15.29 29.86 -17.29
CA GLY A 81 -16.39 29.73 -16.34
C GLY A 81 -16.03 30.15 -14.92
N PHE A 82 -17.02 30.11 -14.02
CA PHE A 82 -16.86 30.41 -12.61
C PHE A 82 -16.19 29.23 -11.89
N ILE A 83 -15.35 29.56 -10.90
CA ILE A 83 -14.68 28.55 -10.06
C ILE A 83 -15.07 28.82 -8.60
N ARG A 84 -15.60 27.79 -7.92
CA ARG A 84 -15.77 27.76 -6.47
C ARG A 84 -14.73 26.81 -5.88
N LEU A 85 -13.85 27.34 -5.05
CA LEU A 85 -12.84 26.55 -4.31
C LEU A 85 -13.21 26.49 -2.83
N VAL A 86 -13.23 25.29 -2.25
CA VAL A 86 -13.34 25.06 -0.81
C VAL A 86 -12.06 24.42 -0.31
N CYS A 87 -11.50 24.99 0.76
CA CYS A 87 -10.28 24.52 1.41
C CYS A 87 -10.56 24.18 2.88
N TYR A 88 -10.09 23.01 3.34
CA TYR A 88 -10.09 22.66 4.77
C TYR A 88 -8.67 22.68 5.30
N GLU A 89 -8.44 23.41 6.38
CA GLU A 89 -7.18 23.46 7.12
C GLU A 89 -7.47 23.81 8.59
N THR A 90 -6.89 23.06 9.52
CA THR A 90 -7.17 23.22 10.96
C THR A 90 -6.10 24.01 11.73
N ASP A 91 -4.92 24.20 11.14
CA ASP A 91 -3.84 24.98 11.76
C ASP A 91 -4.03 26.48 11.46
N GLU A 92 -4.37 27.28 12.47
CA GLU A 92 -4.64 28.71 12.33
C GLU A 92 -3.48 29.51 11.68
N LYS A 93 -2.23 29.11 11.96
CA LYS A 93 -1.04 29.74 11.35
C LYS A 93 -0.96 29.46 9.86
N VAL A 94 -1.31 28.22 9.48
CA VAL A 94 -1.34 27.80 8.08
C VAL A 94 -2.55 28.38 7.35
N ILE A 95 -3.72 28.50 7.99
CA ILE A 95 -4.90 29.20 7.46
C ILE A 95 -4.57 30.63 7.03
N SER A 96 -3.81 31.35 7.85
CA SER A 96 -3.40 32.74 7.53
C SER A 96 -2.51 32.80 6.29
N LEU A 97 -1.61 31.84 6.10
CA LEU A 97 -0.78 31.69 4.90
C LEU A 97 -1.62 31.32 3.67
N LEU A 98 -2.52 30.34 3.83
CA LEU A 98 -3.45 29.89 2.80
C LEU A 98 -4.30 31.03 2.29
N ALA A 99 -4.94 31.80 3.18
CA ALA A 99 -5.76 32.95 2.84
C ALA A 99 -4.97 33.99 2.02
N ARG A 100 -3.74 34.29 2.44
CA ARG A 100 -2.83 35.22 1.73
C ARG A 100 -2.50 34.72 0.32
N ASN A 101 -2.22 33.42 0.17
CA ASN A 101 -1.88 32.80 -1.10
C ASN A 101 -3.10 32.82 -2.07
N LEU A 102 -4.28 32.43 -1.59
CA LEU A 102 -5.50 32.44 -2.40
C LEU A 102 -5.95 33.87 -2.78
N THR A 103 -5.81 34.82 -1.88
CA THR A 103 -6.14 36.23 -2.17
C THR A 103 -5.25 36.80 -3.27
N SER A 104 -3.99 36.38 -3.38
CA SER A 104 -3.07 36.88 -4.41
C SER A 104 -3.43 36.46 -5.84
N ILE A 105 -4.28 35.42 -6.00
CA ILE A 105 -4.73 34.92 -7.32
C ILE A 105 -6.22 35.11 -7.56
N LYS A 106 -6.94 35.78 -6.64
CA LYS A 106 -8.37 36.03 -6.75
C LYS A 106 -8.69 36.94 -7.91
N ASP A 107 -9.68 36.60 -8.70
CA ASP A 107 -10.31 37.42 -9.72
C ASP A 107 -11.83 37.39 -9.61
N SER A 108 -12.53 38.04 -10.56
CA SER A 108 -14.01 38.14 -10.58
C SER A 108 -14.72 36.79 -10.81
N ARG A 109 -14.00 35.76 -11.28
CA ARG A 109 -14.55 34.43 -11.59
C ARG A 109 -14.09 33.36 -10.58
N LEU A 110 -13.39 33.73 -9.53
CA LEU A 110 -12.96 32.84 -8.46
C LEU A 110 -13.59 33.27 -7.13
N SER A 111 -14.40 32.37 -6.56
CA SER A 111 -14.76 32.42 -5.14
C SER A 111 -14.02 31.35 -4.39
N PHE A 112 -13.52 31.66 -3.19
CA PHE A 112 -12.96 30.65 -2.31
C PHE A 112 -13.47 30.77 -0.88
N GLU A 113 -13.52 29.64 -0.19
CA GLU A 113 -13.92 29.50 1.20
C GLU A 113 -12.86 28.67 1.93
N ILE A 114 -12.42 29.14 3.11
CA ILE A 114 -11.49 28.40 3.97
C ILE A 114 -12.25 28.00 5.23
N ARG A 115 -12.28 26.69 5.52
CA ARG A 115 -12.93 26.08 6.68
C ARG A 115 -11.88 25.60 7.66
N GLY A 116 -11.92 26.13 8.89
CA GLY A 116 -11.01 25.77 9.98
C GLY A 116 -11.42 24.52 10.75
N GLU A 117 -12.43 23.81 10.32
CA GLU A 117 -12.97 22.62 10.98
C GLU A 117 -12.36 21.31 10.45
N ASN A 118 -12.56 20.24 11.21
CA ASN A 118 -12.10 18.91 10.81
C ASN A 118 -12.88 18.40 9.61
N TYR A 119 -12.20 18.18 8.48
CA TYR A 119 -12.81 17.76 7.21
C TYR A 119 -13.66 16.49 7.32
N ILE A 120 -13.26 15.53 8.16
CA ILE A 120 -13.96 14.24 8.28
C ILE A 120 -15.21 14.38 9.16
N THR A 121 -15.10 15.01 10.32
CA THR A 121 -16.17 15.01 11.33
C THR A 121 -17.17 16.16 11.19
N SER A 122 -16.87 17.16 10.37
CA SER A 122 -17.75 18.32 10.15
C SER A 122 -18.87 18.08 9.14
N GLN A 123 -18.93 16.91 8.51
CA GLN A 123 -19.88 16.59 7.45
C GLN A 123 -20.38 15.16 7.55
N PRO A 124 -21.58 14.83 6.99
CA PRO A 124 -22.11 13.47 7.03
C PRO A 124 -21.28 12.52 6.14
N PHE A 125 -21.27 11.23 6.52
CA PHE A 125 -20.77 10.11 5.72
C PHE A 125 -21.86 9.03 5.63
N GLU A 126 -21.83 8.15 4.63
CA GLU A 126 -22.88 7.23 4.16
C GLU A 126 -23.90 6.65 5.16
N GLU A 127 -23.52 6.41 6.39
CA GLU A 127 -24.43 5.81 7.40
C GLU A 127 -25.13 6.81 8.31
N SER A 128 -24.99 8.09 8.09
CA SER A 128 -25.73 9.09 8.86
C SER A 128 -27.21 9.20 8.43
N LEU A 129 -27.84 8.07 8.14
CA LEU A 129 -29.29 7.94 7.95
C LEU A 129 -30.13 8.45 9.14
N PHE A 130 -29.47 8.82 10.24
CA PHE A 130 -30.10 9.36 11.46
C PHE A 130 -29.86 10.86 11.70
N LEU A 131 -29.11 11.55 10.86
CA LEU A 131 -28.96 13.00 10.95
C LEU A 131 -30.00 13.66 10.04
N ASN A 132 -30.79 14.53 10.63
CA ASN A 132 -31.89 15.30 10.03
C ASN A 132 -31.63 15.65 8.56
N SER A 133 -32.56 15.32 7.71
CA SER A 133 -32.64 15.38 6.25
C SER A 133 -32.41 16.76 5.59
N ASN A 134 -31.83 17.75 6.24
CA ASN A 134 -31.65 19.10 5.75
C ASN A 134 -30.21 19.52 5.45
N THR A 135 -29.19 18.67 5.68
CA THR A 135 -27.82 18.98 5.26
C THR A 135 -27.63 18.55 3.81
N VAL A 136 -27.65 19.53 2.90
CA VAL A 136 -27.30 19.29 1.50
C VAL A 136 -25.83 18.87 1.43
N GLN A 137 -25.57 17.66 1.00
CA GLN A 137 -24.21 17.18 0.76
C GLN A 137 -23.56 18.04 -0.32
N GLU A 138 -22.46 18.70 0.01
CA GLU A 138 -21.66 19.42 -0.99
C GLU A 138 -20.90 18.42 -1.86
N GLN A 139 -20.96 18.66 -3.17
CA GLN A 139 -20.30 17.83 -4.17
C GLN A 139 -19.41 18.68 -5.07
N TYR A 140 -18.29 18.09 -5.50
CA TYR A 140 -17.23 18.77 -6.23
C TYR A 140 -16.94 18.09 -7.57
N ASP A 141 -16.61 18.91 -8.59
CA ASP A 141 -16.15 18.43 -9.89
C ASP A 141 -14.72 17.90 -9.79
N PHE A 142 -13.87 18.62 -9.03
CA PHE A 142 -12.47 18.25 -8.82
C PHE A 142 -12.12 18.25 -7.34
N ILE A 143 -11.36 17.22 -6.93
CA ILE A 143 -10.77 17.14 -5.60
C ILE A 143 -9.26 16.89 -5.76
N ILE A 144 -8.45 17.75 -5.17
CA ILE A 144 -6.99 17.61 -5.16
C ILE A 144 -6.52 17.62 -3.71
N GLY A 145 -5.46 16.84 -3.37
CA GLY A 145 -4.97 16.87 -1.99
C GLY A 145 -3.73 16.05 -1.74
N ASN A 146 -3.07 16.41 -0.64
CA ASN A 146 -2.02 15.66 0.03
C ASN A 146 -2.45 15.45 1.49
N PRO A 147 -3.29 14.44 1.76
CA PRO A 147 -3.88 14.25 3.09
C PRO A 147 -2.82 13.86 4.14
N PRO A 148 -3.08 14.06 5.44
CA PRO A 148 -2.12 13.76 6.51
C PRO A 148 -1.87 12.25 6.65
N TYR A 149 -0.57 11.82 6.67
CA TYR A 149 -0.15 10.42 6.82
C TYR A 149 0.01 10.03 8.30
N LYS A 150 -1.05 10.17 9.07
CA LYS A 150 -1.05 9.89 10.51
C LYS A 150 -1.97 8.74 10.86
N LYS A 151 -1.45 7.77 11.59
CA LYS A 151 -2.27 6.70 12.18
C LYS A 151 -2.98 7.24 13.42
N ILE A 152 -4.28 6.97 13.53
CA ILE A 152 -5.11 7.37 14.65
C ILE A 152 -5.64 6.15 15.41
N PRO A 153 -6.00 6.27 16.70
CA PRO A 153 -6.66 5.22 17.47
C PRO A 153 -7.99 4.79 16.84
N LYS A 154 -8.41 3.55 17.09
CA LYS A 154 -9.69 3.03 16.60
C LYS A 154 -10.93 3.72 17.19
N ASP A 155 -10.77 4.37 18.33
CA ASP A 155 -11.77 5.15 19.08
C ASP A 155 -11.67 6.66 18.83
N ALA A 156 -10.81 7.10 17.91
CA ALA A 156 -10.79 8.48 17.47
C ALA A 156 -12.10 8.87 16.77
N PRO A 157 -12.59 10.12 16.91
CA PRO A 157 -13.84 10.57 16.31
C PRO A 157 -13.95 10.28 14.81
N GLU A 158 -12.87 10.49 14.07
CA GLU A 158 -12.80 10.22 12.63
C GLU A 158 -12.95 8.72 12.31
N ALA A 159 -12.34 7.85 13.14
CA ALA A 159 -12.42 6.40 12.96
C ALA A 159 -13.81 5.85 13.26
N ILE A 160 -14.50 6.41 14.26
CA ILE A 160 -15.87 6.07 14.63
C ILE A 160 -16.81 6.55 13.51
N HIS A 161 -16.66 7.80 13.07
CA HIS A 161 -17.48 8.42 12.04
C HIS A 161 -17.45 7.66 10.71
N MET A 162 -16.29 7.10 10.35
CA MET A 162 -16.07 6.37 9.11
C MET A 162 -15.81 4.86 9.31
N SER A 163 -16.50 4.26 10.30
CA SER A 163 -16.30 2.84 10.67
C SER A 163 -16.59 1.84 9.56
N SER A 164 -17.45 2.18 8.60
CA SER A 164 -17.78 1.35 7.43
C SER A 164 -16.57 1.07 6.54
N VAL A 165 -15.63 2.02 6.43
CA VAL A 165 -14.41 1.87 5.62
C VAL A 165 -13.17 1.49 6.44
N CYS A 166 -13.31 1.37 7.77
CA CYS A 166 -12.20 1.06 8.68
C CYS A 166 -12.09 -0.41 9.04
N HIS A 167 -10.85 -0.88 9.23
CA HIS A 167 -10.53 -2.13 9.89
C HIS A 167 -9.44 -1.88 10.94
N GLY A 168 -9.84 -1.79 12.22
CA GLY A 168 -8.94 -1.45 13.33
C GLY A 168 -8.61 0.04 13.39
N ALA A 169 -7.38 0.39 13.79
CA ALA A 169 -6.91 1.77 13.98
C ALA A 169 -6.46 2.38 12.63
N PRO A 170 -7.23 3.31 12.02
CA PRO A 170 -6.99 3.77 10.66
C PRO A 170 -5.83 4.76 10.54
N ASN A 171 -5.39 4.99 9.28
CA ASN A 171 -4.57 6.12 8.92
C ASN A 171 -5.45 7.20 8.28
N LEU A 172 -5.22 8.46 8.61
CA LEU A 172 -6.06 9.58 8.16
C LEU A 172 -6.15 9.69 6.63
N TYR A 173 -5.07 9.42 5.89
CA TYR A 173 -5.05 9.64 4.44
C TYR A 173 -6.17 8.89 3.70
N PHE A 174 -6.48 7.65 4.08
CA PHE A 174 -7.52 6.91 3.40
C PHE A 174 -8.94 7.29 3.89
N LEU A 175 -9.08 7.83 5.09
CA LEU A 175 -10.34 8.43 5.53
C LEU A 175 -10.65 9.72 4.76
N PHE A 176 -9.64 10.59 4.58
CA PHE A 176 -9.75 11.76 3.71
C PHE A 176 -10.13 11.37 2.29
N TRP A 177 -9.54 10.27 1.79
CA TRP A 177 -9.84 9.81 0.44
C TRP A 177 -11.26 9.24 0.33
N ALA A 178 -11.72 8.42 1.28
CA ALA A 178 -13.09 7.91 1.28
C ALA A 178 -14.12 9.05 1.38
N MET A 179 -13.87 10.05 2.24
CA MET A 179 -14.70 11.24 2.32
C MET A 179 -14.65 12.05 1.00
N GLY A 180 -13.48 12.16 0.35
CA GLY A 180 -13.34 12.77 -0.96
C GLY A 180 -14.19 12.08 -2.02
N ILE A 181 -14.17 10.74 -2.07
CA ILE A 181 -15.05 9.97 -2.97
C ILE A 181 -16.52 10.25 -2.69
N HIS A 182 -16.92 10.34 -1.41
CA HIS A 182 -18.26 10.70 -1.01
C HIS A 182 -18.66 12.09 -1.54
N ASN A 183 -17.76 13.06 -1.45
CA ASN A 183 -17.97 14.44 -1.93
C ASN A 183 -17.78 14.65 -3.44
N LEU A 184 -17.38 13.64 -4.23
CA LEU A 184 -17.32 13.78 -5.69
C LEU A 184 -18.70 13.76 -6.32
N LYS A 185 -18.90 14.61 -7.33
CA LYS A 185 -20.03 14.50 -8.30
C LYS A 185 -19.84 13.26 -9.18
N GLU A 186 -20.92 12.76 -9.77
CA GLU A 186 -20.82 11.79 -10.86
C GLU A 186 -20.02 12.40 -12.02
N GLY A 187 -19.04 11.64 -12.54
CA GLY A 187 -18.06 12.11 -13.51
C GLY A 187 -16.95 12.99 -12.93
N GLY A 188 -17.00 13.33 -11.64
CA GLY A 188 -15.98 14.13 -10.96
C GLY A 188 -14.65 13.37 -10.80
N GLU A 189 -13.55 14.12 -10.70
CA GLU A 189 -12.20 13.58 -10.64
C GLU A 189 -11.50 13.92 -9.31
N LEU A 190 -10.81 12.95 -8.73
CA LEU A 190 -9.97 13.13 -7.54
C LEU A 190 -8.53 12.74 -7.85
N VAL A 191 -7.58 13.61 -7.49
CA VAL A 191 -6.15 13.39 -7.62
C VAL A 191 -5.49 13.56 -6.25
N TYR A 192 -4.92 12.48 -5.72
CA TYR A 192 -4.23 12.48 -4.43
C TYR A 192 -2.80 11.97 -4.55
N VAL A 193 -1.89 12.53 -3.76
CA VAL A 193 -0.60 11.92 -3.45
C VAL A 193 -0.71 11.23 -2.09
N ILE A 194 -0.40 9.93 -2.03
CA ILE A 194 -0.66 9.07 -0.88
C ILE A 194 0.37 7.94 -0.77
N PRO A 195 0.55 7.35 0.42
CA PRO A 195 1.30 6.11 0.58
C PRO A 195 0.67 4.96 -0.21
N ARG A 196 1.48 4.08 -0.80
CA ARG A 196 0.98 2.93 -1.59
C ARG A 196 0.49 1.73 -0.76
N SER A 197 0.59 1.77 0.58
CA SER A 197 0.24 0.63 1.46
C SER A 197 -1.21 0.17 1.39
N TRP A 198 -2.12 0.98 0.85
CA TRP A 198 -3.53 0.64 0.68
C TRP A 198 -3.81 -0.38 -0.43
N THR A 199 -2.87 -0.59 -1.35
CA THR A 199 -3.05 -1.40 -2.56
C THR A 199 -3.23 -2.89 -2.27
N SER A 200 -2.75 -3.37 -1.13
CA SER A 200 -2.88 -4.76 -0.66
C SER A 200 -3.14 -4.83 0.85
N GLY A 201 -3.15 -6.01 1.41
CA GLY A 201 -3.34 -6.24 2.83
C GLY A 201 -4.78 -6.14 3.33
N ALA A 202 -5.12 -6.95 4.33
CA ALA A 202 -6.46 -7.05 4.91
C ALA A 202 -6.90 -5.76 5.63
N TYR A 203 -5.94 -4.98 6.13
CA TYR A 203 -6.21 -3.73 6.84
C TYR A 203 -6.96 -2.70 5.99
N PHE A 204 -6.70 -2.66 4.67
CA PHE A 204 -7.32 -1.71 3.75
C PHE A 204 -8.47 -2.31 2.93
N GLU A 205 -8.88 -3.54 3.21
CA GLU A 205 -9.87 -4.27 2.41
C GLU A 205 -11.20 -3.53 2.29
N LYS A 206 -11.76 -3.05 3.41
CA LYS A 206 -13.01 -2.29 3.40
C LYS A 206 -12.91 -1.01 2.59
N PHE A 207 -11.80 -0.27 2.74
CA PHE A 207 -11.56 0.94 1.97
C PHE A 207 -11.41 0.65 0.47
N ARG A 208 -10.63 -0.38 0.07
CA ARG A 208 -10.51 -0.75 -1.35
C ARG A 208 -11.85 -1.14 -1.96
N LYS A 209 -12.67 -1.90 -1.22
CA LYS A 209 -14.02 -2.26 -1.65
C LYS A 209 -14.87 -1.00 -1.88
N TYR A 210 -14.85 -0.05 -0.94
CA TYR A 210 -15.54 1.22 -1.07
C TYR A 210 -15.08 2.00 -2.31
N LEU A 211 -13.77 2.15 -2.47
CA LEU A 211 -13.17 2.82 -3.63
C LEU A 211 -13.66 2.22 -4.96
N LEU A 212 -13.54 0.89 -5.11
CA LEU A 212 -13.87 0.19 -6.36
C LEU A 212 -15.38 0.10 -6.63
N GLN A 213 -16.22 0.28 -5.61
CA GLN A 213 -17.68 0.37 -5.79
C GLN A 213 -18.15 1.73 -6.32
N HIS A 214 -17.39 2.81 -6.07
CA HIS A 214 -17.82 4.18 -6.36
C HIS A 214 -16.99 4.85 -7.45
N CYS A 215 -15.76 4.40 -7.67
CA CYS A 215 -14.83 5.03 -8.59
C CYS A 215 -14.11 4.02 -9.47
N VAL A 216 -13.67 4.51 -10.62
CA VAL A 216 -12.69 3.83 -11.47
C VAL A 216 -11.32 4.49 -11.31
N ILE A 217 -10.25 3.69 -11.33
CA ILE A 217 -8.87 4.17 -11.33
C ILE A 217 -8.51 4.55 -12.77
N CYS A 218 -8.09 5.78 -13.00
CA CYS A 218 -7.75 6.29 -14.33
C CYS A 218 -6.24 6.33 -14.55
N ASP A 219 -5.52 6.88 -13.58
CA ASP A 219 -4.08 7.09 -13.67
C ASP A 219 -3.39 6.72 -12.35
N ILE A 220 -2.19 6.14 -12.47
CA ILE A 220 -1.29 5.87 -11.35
C ILE A 220 0.10 6.39 -11.71
N HIS A 221 0.69 7.20 -10.83
CA HIS A 221 2.11 7.58 -10.92
C HIS A 221 2.91 7.00 -9.76
N ILE A 222 4.07 6.40 -10.08
CA ILE A 222 4.93 5.69 -9.13
C ILE A 222 6.30 6.35 -9.08
N PHE A 223 6.71 6.75 -7.88
CA PHE A 223 8.08 7.19 -7.63
C PHE A 223 8.97 5.98 -7.33
N LYS A 224 10.05 5.81 -8.11
CA LYS A 224 10.98 4.68 -7.95
C LYS A 224 11.96 4.85 -6.78
N SER A 225 12.31 6.10 -6.43
CA SER A 225 13.18 6.42 -5.29
C SER A 225 12.37 6.86 -4.07
N ARG A 226 12.75 6.37 -2.88
CA ARG A 226 12.10 6.72 -1.60
C ARG A 226 12.54 8.06 -1.03
N ASP A 227 13.80 8.46 -1.29
CA ASP A 227 14.49 9.47 -0.49
C ASP A 227 14.36 10.90 -1.01
N LYS A 228 13.69 11.12 -2.15
CA LYS A 228 13.70 12.40 -2.88
C LYS A 228 12.31 12.93 -3.27
N ILE A 229 11.25 12.50 -2.59
CA ILE A 229 9.88 12.89 -2.99
C ILE A 229 9.44 14.18 -2.29
N PHE A 230 9.81 14.37 -1.04
CA PHE A 230 9.52 15.59 -0.28
C PHE A 230 10.83 16.24 0.17
N ASP A 231 11.08 17.46 -0.28
CA ASP A 231 12.30 18.21 0.01
C ASP A 231 12.59 18.29 1.51
N GLY A 232 13.66 17.63 1.95
CA GLY A 232 14.19 17.71 3.32
C GLY A 232 13.39 16.93 4.39
N GLU A 233 12.40 16.13 4.03
CA GLU A 233 11.64 15.30 4.98
C GLU A 233 11.75 13.82 4.61
N SER A 234 12.27 13.00 5.54
CA SER A 234 12.34 11.54 5.38
C SER A 234 10.95 10.92 5.54
N VAL A 235 10.18 10.82 4.44
CA VAL A 235 8.99 9.98 4.40
C VAL A 235 9.44 8.55 4.19
N LEU A 236 9.38 7.73 5.24
CA LEU A 236 9.76 6.31 5.20
C LEU A 236 8.82 5.44 4.34
N GLN A 237 7.71 6.01 3.84
CA GLN A 237 6.71 5.28 3.07
C GLN A 237 6.83 5.61 1.59
N GLU A 238 6.72 4.58 0.76
CA GLU A 238 6.60 4.78 -0.69
C GLU A 238 5.28 5.46 -0.99
N THR A 239 5.36 6.61 -1.64
CA THR A 239 4.21 7.38 -2.08
C THR A 239 3.92 7.15 -3.56
N MET A 240 2.69 7.42 -3.96
CA MET A 240 2.21 7.39 -5.34
C MET A 240 1.23 8.54 -5.55
N ILE A 241 1.03 8.94 -6.80
CA ILE A 241 -0.08 9.82 -7.14
C ILE A 241 -1.12 8.97 -7.86
N ILE A 242 -2.38 9.17 -7.51
CA ILE A 242 -3.50 8.44 -8.09
C ILE A 242 -4.58 9.38 -8.55
N LYS A 243 -5.12 9.11 -9.74
CA LYS A 243 -6.35 9.75 -10.23
C LYS A 243 -7.46 8.72 -10.27
N VAL A 244 -8.60 9.06 -9.68
CA VAL A 244 -9.85 8.31 -9.80
C VAL A 244 -10.97 9.20 -10.30
N ARG A 245 -11.95 8.59 -10.97
CA ARG A 245 -13.18 9.25 -11.41
C ARG A 245 -14.38 8.53 -10.79
N LYS A 246 -15.35 9.29 -10.29
CA LYS A 246 -16.61 8.73 -9.82
C LYS A 246 -17.48 8.35 -11.02
N GLU A 247 -17.43 7.09 -11.36
CA GLU A 247 -18.09 6.52 -12.51
C GLU A 247 -18.30 5.01 -12.30
N LYS A 248 -19.38 4.48 -12.90
CA LYS A 248 -19.70 3.03 -12.85
C LYS A 248 -19.10 2.24 -14.01
N SER A 249 -18.80 2.91 -15.11
CA SER A 249 -18.22 2.28 -16.31
C SER A 249 -16.71 2.12 -16.15
N ILE A 250 -16.22 0.88 -16.20
CA ILE A 250 -14.79 0.58 -16.12
C ILE A 250 -14.12 0.96 -17.44
N PHE A 251 -13.06 1.76 -17.39
CA PHE A 251 -12.20 1.99 -18.53
C PHE A 251 -11.39 0.71 -18.85
N PRO A 252 -11.19 0.39 -20.13
CA PRO A 252 -10.43 -0.83 -20.49
C PRO A 252 -8.97 -0.74 -20.08
N MET A 253 -8.40 0.45 -20.02
CA MET A 253 -6.97 0.69 -19.73
C MET A 253 -6.78 1.67 -18.58
N ILE A 254 -5.72 1.48 -17.81
CA ILE A 254 -5.21 2.43 -16.81
C ILE A 254 -3.89 2.99 -17.34
N ARG A 255 -3.74 4.32 -17.28
CA ARG A 255 -2.47 4.96 -17.59
C ARG A 255 -1.55 4.91 -16.38
N ILE A 256 -0.41 4.22 -16.55
CA ILE A 256 0.65 4.15 -15.54
C ILE A 256 1.78 5.09 -15.94
N SER A 257 2.29 5.84 -14.98
CA SER A 257 3.50 6.64 -15.16
C SER A 257 4.50 6.38 -14.05
N SER A 258 5.77 6.57 -14.33
CA SER A 258 6.83 6.44 -13.34
C SER A 258 7.94 7.45 -13.55
N SER A 259 8.56 7.91 -12.45
CA SER A 259 9.78 8.72 -12.45
C SER A 259 10.71 8.27 -11.32
N SER A 260 12.00 8.57 -11.45
CA SER A 260 12.97 8.29 -10.38
C SER A 260 12.82 9.25 -9.20
N THR A 261 12.49 10.50 -9.49
CA THR A 261 12.40 11.60 -8.51
C THR A 261 11.16 12.44 -8.75
N SER A 262 10.89 13.38 -7.85
CA SER A 262 9.77 14.32 -7.93
C SER A 262 9.98 15.49 -8.92
N ASP A 263 11.11 15.53 -9.63
CA ASP A 263 11.36 16.51 -10.71
C ASP A 263 10.79 16.06 -12.07
N PHE A 264 10.38 14.79 -12.19
CA PHE A 264 9.78 14.17 -13.37
C PHE A 264 10.64 14.23 -14.65
N LEU A 265 11.98 14.39 -14.54
CA LEU A 265 12.87 14.50 -15.70
C LEU A 265 12.93 13.20 -16.54
N ASP A 266 12.76 12.06 -15.91
CA ASP A 266 12.77 10.73 -16.54
C ASP A 266 11.39 10.09 -16.65
N LEU A 267 10.35 10.90 -16.74
CA LEU A 267 8.95 10.47 -16.76
C LEU A 267 8.67 9.51 -17.92
N LYS A 268 8.13 8.33 -17.60
CA LYS A 268 7.70 7.31 -18.54
C LYS A 268 6.22 7.04 -18.39
N TYR A 269 5.56 6.75 -19.51
CA TYR A 269 4.14 6.38 -19.54
C TYR A 269 3.96 5.07 -20.29
N PHE A 270 2.99 4.27 -19.86
CA PHE A 270 2.46 3.12 -20.58
C PHE A 270 1.02 2.87 -20.13
N GLU A 271 0.28 2.10 -20.91
CA GLU A 271 -1.10 1.72 -20.60
C GLU A 271 -1.17 0.23 -20.29
N VAL A 272 -1.99 -0.13 -19.32
CA VAL A 272 -2.19 -1.52 -18.88
C VAL A 272 -3.68 -1.80 -18.78
N ASP A 273 -4.09 -3.01 -19.16
CA ASP A 273 -5.47 -3.47 -19.00
C ASP A 273 -5.93 -3.31 -17.53
N TYR A 274 -7.13 -2.75 -17.36
CA TYR A 274 -7.71 -2.49 -16.04
C TYR A 274 -7.70 -3.73 -15.15
N ASN A 275 -8.07 -4.89 -15.71
CA ASN A 275 -8.17 -6.15 -14.97
C ASN A 275 -6.81 -6.73 -14.54
N ILE A 276 -5.71 -6.27 -15.16
CA ILE A 276 -4.35 -6.63 -14.71
C ILE A 276 -3.99 -5.81 -13.48
N VAL A 277 -4.36 -4.53 -13.44
CA VAL A 277 -4.05 -3.63 -12.31
C VAL A 277 -5.02 -3.87 -11.15
N VAL A 278 -6.31 -4.01 -11.43
CA VAL A 278 -7.35 -4.27 -10.43
C VAL A 278 -7.69 -5.75 -10.43
N GLY A 279 -7.06 -6.49 -9.52
CA GLY A 279 -7.25 -7.94 -9.43
C GLY A 279 -8.64 -8.33 -8.93
N ASN A 280 -9.11 -9.52 -9.32
CA ASN A 280 -10.38 -10.11 -8.88
C ASN A 280 -10.47 -10.29 -7.35
N ASN A 281 -9.34 -10.31 -6.66
CA ASN A 281 -9.24 -10.35 -5.20
C ASN A 281 -9.34 -8.95 -4.54
N GLY A 282 -9.62 -7.91 -5.31
CA GLY A 282 -9.69 -6.53 -4.85
C GLY A 282 -8.34 -5.90 -4.49
N TYR A 283 -7.22 -6.51 -4.88
CA TYR A 283 -5.89 -5.90 -4.77
C TYR A 283 -5.60 -5.00 -5.95
N ILE A 284 -4.80 -3.97 -5.72
CA ILE A 284 -4.33 -3.07 -6.77
C ILE A 284 -2.85 -3.38 -6.99
N TYR A 285 -2.54 -3.94 -8.13
CA TYR A 285 -1.17 -4.32 -8.48
C TYR A 285 -0.39 -3.11 -8.99
N ILE A 286 0.79 -2.90 -8.41
CA ILE A 286 1.66 -1.78 -8.78
C ILE A 286 2.56 -2.22 -9.92
N VAL A 287 2.07 -2.05 -11.13
CA VAL A 287 2.79 -2.36 -12.38
C VAL A 287 3.73 -1.20 -12.70
N THR A 288 5.01 -1.48 -12.91
CA THR A 288 6.04 -0.46 -13.19
C THR A 288 6.62 -0.55 -14.59
N ASP A 289 6.41 -1.66 -15.26
CA ASP A 289 6.83 -1.92 -16.65
C ASP A 289 6.02 -3.08 -17.27
N GLU A 290 6.28 -3.36 -18.56
CA GLU A 290 5.61 -4.42 -19.32
C GLU A 290 5.86 -5.83 -18.74
N LYS A 291 7.02 -6.06 -18.13
CA LYS A 291 7.36 -7.36 -17.50
C LYS A 291 6.47 -7.64 -16.29
N ASP A 292 6.15 -6.61 -15.50
CA ASP A 292 5.22 -6.74 -14.39
C ASP A 292 3.82 -7.15 -14.90
N ALA A 293 3.35 -6.52 -15.99
CA ALA A 293 2.07 -6.87 -16.61
C ALA A 293 2.06 -8.31 -17.14
N GLU A 294 3.15 -8.77 -17.75
CA GLU A 294 3.32 -10.15 -18.23
C GLU A 294 3.24 -11.16 -17.08
N VAL A 295 3.96 -10.91 -15.96
CA VAL A 295 3.91 -11.76 -14.75
C VAL A 295 2.49 -11.88 -14.22
N LEU A 296 1.76 -10.77 -14.11
CA LEU A 296 0.37 -10.77 -13.64
C LEU A 296 -0.56 -11.51 -14.61
N SER A 297 -0.37 -11.33 -15.92
CA SER A 297 -1.15 -12.02 -16.96
C SER A 297 -0.94 -13.54 -16.92
N ILE A 298 0.30 -14.00 -16.73
CA ILE A 298 0.63 -15.44 -16.64
C ILE A 298 0.00 -16.03 -15.37
N LEU A 299 0.29 -15.44 -14.21
CA LEU A 299 -0.17 -15.98 -12.93
C LEU A 299 -1.68 -15.83 -12.74
N GLY A 300 -2.29 -14.77 -13.28
CA GLY A 300 -3.74 -14.54 -13.23
C GLY A 300 -4.59 -15.63 -13.90
N LYS A 301 -4.00 -16.47 -14.76
CA LYS A 301 -4.66 -17.61 -15.38
C LYS A 301 -4.75 -18.83 -14.46
N LEU A 302 -3.97 -18.84 -13.37
CA LEU A 302 -3.97 -19.98 -12.44
C LEU A 302 -5.23 -19.97 -11.58
N PRO A 303 -5.93 -21.11 -11.47
CA PRO A 303 -7.30 -21.14 -10.94
C PRO A 303 -7.39 -21.22 -9.41
N PHE A 304 -6.29 -21.55 -8.71
CA PHE A 304 -6.29 -21.81 -7.28
C PHE A 304 -5.52 -20.74 -6.50
N THR A 305 -5.68 -20.77 -5.19
CA THR A 305 -4.84 -20.06 -4.21
C THR A 305 -4.36 -21.07 -3.17
N LEU A 306 -3.37 -20.73 -2.35
CA LEU A 306 -2.93 -21.65 -1.29
C LEU A 306 -4.09 -22.03 -0.36
N VAL A 307 -5.00 -21.08 -0.08
CA VAL A 307 -6.14 -21.34 0.80
C VAL A 307 -7.16 -22.28 0.17
N SER A 308 -7.43 -22.15 -1.13
CA SER A 308 -8.39 -23.03 -1.83
C SER A 308 -7.94 -24.49 -1.85
N ASP A 309 -6.62 -24.73 -1.81
CA ASP A 309 -6.03 -26.07 -1.81
C ASP A 309 -5.66 -26.59 -0.41
N ASN A 310 -6.21 -25.97 0.65
CA ASN A 310 -5.91 -26.29 2.04
C ASN A 310 -4.43 -26.13 2.45
N LEU A 311 -3.64 -25.45 1.64
CA LEU A 311 -2.29 -25.04 1.92
C LEU A 311 -2.34 -23.62 2.48
N ARG A 312 -1.99 -23.44 3.74
CA ARG A 312 -2.10 -22.12 4.37
C ARG A 312 -0.81 -21.69 5.03
N MET A 313 -0.28 -20.55 4.60
CA MET A 313 0.80 -19.89 5.33
C MET A 313 0.26 -19.26 6.62
N ARG A 314 0.99 -19.50 7.70
CA ARG A 314 0.73 -18.92 9.03
C ARG A 314 1.98 -18.22 9.52
N THR A 315 1.81 -17.27 10.43
CA THR A 315 2.94 -16.60 11.10
C THR A 315 3.37 -17.40 12.32
N GLY A 316 4.68 -17.42 12.59
CA GLY A 316 5.26 -18.08 13.76
C GLY A 316 4.66 -17.57 15.08
N ILE A 317 4.63 -18.44 16.06
CA ILE A 317 3.80 -18.32 17.26
C ILE A 317 4.49 -17.48 18.33
N ILE A 318 5.82 -17.63 18.49
CA ILE A 318 6.57 -17.08 19.62
C ILE A 318 6.97 -15.63 19.38
N VAL A 319 6.66 -14.78 20.34
CA VAL A 319 7.08 -13.38 20.38
C VAL A 319 8.08 -13.20 21.54
N ASP A 320 9.37 -13.19 21.24
CA ASP A 320 10.49 -13.31 22.21
C ASP A 320 10.30 -12.46 23.47
N PHE A 321 9.94 -11.19 23.32
CA PHE A 321 9.82 -10.27 24.46
C PHE A 321 8.57 -10.51 25.33
N ARG A 322 7.60 -11.31 24.84
CA ARG A 322 6.37 -11.66 25.57
C ARG A 322 6.42 -13.03 26.23
N THR A 323 7.38 -13.88 25.84
CA THR A 323 7.44 -15.28 26.25
C THR A 323 8.85 -15.66 26.79
N LYS A 324 9.56 -14.69 27.37
CA LYS A 324 10.95 -14.87 27.85
C LYS A 324 11.09 -16.01 28.86
N GLU A 325 10.06 -16.25 29.65
CA GLU A 325 10.03 -17.25 30.73
C GLU A 325 10.18 -18.70 30.20
N VAL A 326 9.76 -18.96 28.98
CA VAL A 326 9.83 -20.30 28.35
C VAL A 326 11.03 -20.48 27.41
N LEU A 327 11.81 -19.44 27.15
CA LEU A 327 12.97 -19.52 26.25
C LEU A 327 14.19 -20.12 26.94
N ARG A 328 14.95 -20.97 26.22
CA ARG A 328 16.16 -21.65 26.70
C ARG A 328 17.31 -21.62 25.69
N ASN A 329 18.54 -21.57 26.18
CA ASN A 329 19.73 -21.52 25.33
C ASN A 329 20.28 -22.93 24.97
N GLY A 330 19.80 -23.96 25.62
CA GLY A 330 20.29 -25.31 25.40
C GLY A 330 19.22 -26.38 25.55
N PRO A 331 19.51 -27.61 25.10
CA PRO A 331 18.60 -28.75 25.20
C PRO A 331 18.46 -29.26 26.64
N SER A 332 17.27 -29.76 26.95
CA SER A 332 16.93 -30.58 28.11
C SER A 332 15.88 -31.60 27.69
N ASP A 333 15.48 -32.48 28.61
CA ASP A 333 14.47 -33.50 28.33
C ASP A 333 13.07 -32.90 28.04
N THR A 334 12.84 -31.70 28.51
CA THR A 334 11.56 -30.98 28.36
C THR A 334 11.55 -29.92 27.27
N THR A 335 12.69 -29.66 26.61
CA THR A 335 12.80 -28.62 25.61
C THR A 335 12.51 -29.09 24.21
N TYR A 336 11.90 -28.17 23.39
CA TYR A 336 11.63 -28.35 21.98
C TYR A 336 12.43 -27.34 21.15
N PRO A 337 12.71 -27.63 19.86
CA PRO A 337 13.34 -26.69 18.95
C PRO A 337 12.50 -25.44 18.73
N LEU A 338 13.13 -24.26 18.78
CA LEU A 338 12.53 -22.98 18.38
C LEU A 338 13.25 -22.46 17.14
N PHE A 339 12.53 -22.34 16.03
CA PHE A 339 13.06 -21.91 14.75
C PHE A 339 12.92 -20.42 14.54
N TYR A 340 13.98 -19.80 14.03
CA TYR A 340 14.11 -18.40 13.66
C TYR A 340 14.40 -18.26 12.17
N CYS A 341 14.22 -17.05 11.62
CA CYS A 341 14.54 -16.79 10.21
C CYS A 341 16.03 -16.98 9.86
N GLN A 342 16.96 -16.90 10.86
CA GLN A 342 18.38 -17.14 10.68
C GLN A 342 18.73 -18.61 10.41
N HIS A 343 17.85 -19.55 10.74
CA HIS A 343 18.02 -20.97 10.45
C HIS A 343 17.79 -21.31 8.95
N ILE A 344 17.25 -20.39 8.16
CA ILE A 344 17.15 -20.57 6.70
C ILE A 344 18.50 -20.30 6.07
N LYS A 345 19.16 -21.37 5.58
CA LYS A 345 20.44 -21.32 4.86
C LYS A 345 20.35 -22.18 3.60
N ASP A 346 20.69 -21.61 2.46
CA ASP A 346 20.77 -22.29 1.17
C ASP A 346 19.53 -23.13 0.81
N GLY A 347 18.34 -22.61 1.15
CA GLY A 347 17.07 -23.27 0.88
C GLY A 347 16.67 -24.38 1.85
N ARG A 348 17.44 -24.61 2.92
CA ARG A 348 17.17 -25.60 3.96
C ARG A 348 17.16 -24.98 5.33
N ILE A 349 16.69 -25.73 6.31
CA ILE A 349 16.79 -25.38 7.72
C ILE A 349 18.04 -26.03 8.31
N THR A 350 18.89 -25.19 8.90
CA THR A 350 20.04 -25.60 9.71
C THR A 350 19.76 -25.21 11.15
N TRP A 351 19.72 -26.19 12.05
CA TRP A 351 19.49 -25.99 13.48
C TRP A 351 20.15 -27.11 14.28
N PRO A 352 20.73 -26.85 15.46
CA PRO A 352 20.99 -25.51 16.01
C PRO A 352 22.17 -24.81 15.32
N ILE A 353 22.24 -23.46 15.45
CA ILE A 353 23.35 -22.65 14.93
C ILE A 353 24.10 -21.89 16.01
N GLY A 354 23.81 -22.19 17.30
CA GLY A 354 24.41 -21.51 18.45
C GLY A 354 23.86 -20.12 18.73
N LYS A 355 22.66 -19.84 18.26
CA LYS A 355 21.94 -18.60 18.56
C LYS A 355 21.32 -18.70 19.97
N GLU A 356 21.22 -17.57 20.68
CA GLU A 356 20.47 -17.52 21.93
C GLU A 356 19.00 -17.91 21.73
N ASN A 357 18.42 -18.61 22.71
CA ASN A 357 17.02 -18.99 22.76
C ASN A 357 16.57 -19.91 21.60
N GLU A 358 17.40 -20.85 21.18
CA GLU A 358 17.03 -21.83 20.13
C GLU A 358 16.16 -22.98 20.64
N PHE A 359 15.77 -22.96 21.92
CA PHE A 359 14.90 -23.94 22.55
C PHE A 359 13.74 -23.28 23.29
N ILE A 360 12.64 -23.99 23.41
CA ILE A 360 11.48 -23.60 24.22
C ILE A 360 11.13 -24.72 25.19
N ASP A 361 10.88 -24.34 26.45
CA ASP A 361 10.49 -25.24 27.53
C ASP A 361 9.09 -24.86 28.00
N THR A 362 8.07 -25.63 27.58
CA THR A 362 6.67 -25.31 27.84
C THR A 362 5.76 -26.50 27.62
N ASP A 363 4.71 -26.59 28.44
CA ASP A 363 3.57 -27.50 28.28
C ASP A 363 2.39 -26.83 27.56
N HIS A 364 2.48 -25.52 27.30
CA HIS A 364 1.40 -24.76 26.68
C HIS A 364 1.29 -25.10 25.19
N GLN A 365 0.25 -25.89 24.83
CA GLN A 365 0.05 -26.39 23.45
C GLN A 365 -0.05 -25.27 22.39
N GLY A 366 -0.51 -24.07 22.79
CA GLY A 366 -0.54 -22.90 21.89
C GLY A 366 0.81 -22.36 21.46
N TYR A 367 1.90 -22.76 22.12
CA TYR A 367 3.29 -22.40 21.77
C TYR A 367 3.99 -23.49 20.96
N LEU A 368 3.34 -24.63 20.75
CA LEU A 368 3.93 -25.80 20.10
C LEU A 368 3.24 -26.13 18.78
N GLN A 369 3.97 -26.72 17.87
CA GLN A 369 3.52 -27.26 16.60
C GLN A 369 3.95 -28.72 16.49
N GLU A 370 3.13 -29.57 15.87
CA GLU A 370 3.54 -30.95 15.57
C GLU A 370 4.81 -30.94 14.71
N ASN A 371 5.72 -31.86 15.00
CA ASN A 371 6.89 -32.07 14.15
C ASN A 371 6.48 -32.82 12.89
N THR A 372 6.20 -32.06 11.82
CA THR A 372 5.88 -32.56 10.48
C THR A 372 6.69 -31.76 9.44
N ASN A 373 6.41 -31.93 8.16
CA ASN A 373 7.10 -31.20 7.11
C ASN A 373 6.57 -29.78 6.96
N TYR A 374 7.45 -28.80 6.80
CA TYR A 374 7.09 -27.38 6.64
C TYR A 374 7.94 -26.71 5.56
N LEU A 375 7.34 -25.79 4.85
CA LEU A 375 8.08 -24.73 4.16
C LEU A 375 8.12 -23.50 5.06
N PHE A 376 9.31 -23.09 5.49
CA PHE A 376 9.53 -21.87 6.25
C PHE A 376 9.84 -20.70 5.29
N VAL A 377 9.33 -19.51 5.62
CA VAL A 377 9.52 -18.30 4.81
C VAL A 377 9.87 -17.13 5.74
N LYS A 378 10.93 -16.38 5.43
CA LYS A 378 11.27 -15.19 6.20
C LYS A 378 10.13 -14.17 6.13
N ARG A 379 9.73 -13.65 7.27
CA ARG A 379 8.66 -12.65 7.36
C ARG A 379 9.13 -11.23 7.09
N PHE A 380 10.39 -10.92 7.29
CA PHE A 380 10.96 -9.60 7.04
C PHE A 380 12.10 -9.71 6.05
N THR A 381 11.95 -9.04 4.92
CA THR A 381 12.93 -8.92 3.85
C THR A 381 12.88 -7.51 3.29
N ALA A 382 14.04 -6.87 3.11
CA ALA A 382 14.09 -5.55 2.49
C ALA A 382 13.80 -5.66 0.98
N LYS A 383 13.32 -4.58 0.36
CA LYS A 383 13.07 -4.56 -1.09
C LYS A 383 14.35 -4.67 -1.90
N GLU A 384 15.41 -4.12 -1.36
CA GLU A 384 16.75 -4.07 -1.93
C GLU A 384 17.43 -5.44 -1.89
N GLU A 385 16.92 -6.39 -1.09
CA GLU A 385 17.44 -7.75 -1.08
C GLU A 385 17.22 -8.43 -2.44
N LYS A 386 18.16 -9.26 -2.84
CA LYS A 386 18.12 -10.02 -4.10
C LYS A 386 16.79 -10.75 -4.29
N ARG A 387 16.20 -11.22 -3.18
CA ARG A 387 14.89 -11.91 -3.16
C ARG A 387 14.03 -11.42 -2.00
N ARG A 388 12.73 -11.24 -2.29
CA ARG A 388 11.72 -10.98 -1.27
C ARG A 388 11.24 -12.27 -0.60
N LEU A 389 11.02 -13.32 -1.40
CA LEU A 389 10.60 -14.63 -0.90
C LEU A 389 11.84 -15.49 -0.62
N GLN A 390 12.20 -15.63 0.65
CA GLN A 390 13.33 -16.41 1.13
C GLN A 390 12.81 -17.59 1.93
N CYS A 391 12.91 -18.79 1.33
CA CYS A 391 12.31 -20.00 1.83
C CYS A 391 13.35 -21.01 2.31
N GLY A 392 12.95 -21.87 3.28
CA GLY A 392 13.75 -23.00 3.76
C GLY A 392 12.88 -24.24 3.95
N ILE A 393 13.32 -25.36 3.39
CA ILE A 393 12.71 -26.68 3.53
C ILE A 393 13.03 -27.22 4.92
N TYR A 394 12.01 -27.57 5.68
CA TYR A 394 12.09 -28.29 6.93
C TYR A 394 11.46 -29.67 6.80
N LEU A 395 12.21 -30.72 7.08
CA LEU A 395 11.73 -32.10 7.09
C LEU A 395 11.75 -32.65 8.51
N SER A 396 10.67 -33.23 8.97
CA SER A 396 10.58 -33.84 10.30
C SER A 396 11.56 -35.02 10.47
N SER A 397 11.91 -35.69 9.38
CA SER A 397 12.92 -36.76 9.36
C SER A 397 14.33 -36.31 9.79
N ASP A 398 14.66 -35.01 9.67
CA ASP A 398 15.94 -34.45 10.07
C ASP A 398 16.00 -34.25 11.59
N TYR A 399 14.86 -34.25 12.29
CA TYR A 399 14.72 -34.00 13.73
C TYR A 399 13.81 -35.04 14.42
N PRO A 400 14.03 -36.33 14.25
CA PRO A 400 13.09 -37.41 14.62
C PRO A 400 12.86 -37.55 16.13
N LYS A 401 13.77 -37.05 16.96
CA LYS A 401 13.65 -37.16 18.42
C LYS A 401 12.61 -36.21 19.04
N TYR A 402 12.19 -35.20 18.30
CA TYR A 402 11.24 -34.20 18.81
C TYR A 402 9.84 -34.51 18.33
N ARG A 403 8.86 -34.52 19.25
CA ARG A 403 7.44 -34.64 18.94
C ARG A 403 6.85 -33.30 18.52
N TYR A 404 7.36 -32.22 19.07
CA TYR A 404 6.91 -30.86 18.82
C TYR A 404 8.07 -29.96 18.45
N ILE A 405 7.74 -28.87 17.77
CA ILE A 405 8.65 -27.75 17.45
C ILE A 405 7.93 -26.43 17.75
N SER A 406 8.63 -25.32 17.64
CA SER A 406 8.03 -24.00 17.68
C SER A 406 8.68 -23.06 16.66
N THR A 407 8.00 -21.98 16.32
CA THR A 407 8.47 -20.97 15.36
C THR A 407 8.30 -19.55 15.91
N GLN A 408 9.32 -18.74 15.74
CA GLN A 408 9.34 -17.35 16.17
C GLN A 408 8.56 -16.47 15.16
N ASN A 409 7.96 -15.40 15.62
CA ASN A 409 7.01 -14.57 14.85
C ASN A 409 7.60 -13.79 13.65
N LYS A 410 8.95 -13.78 13.48
CA LYS A 410 9.63 -13.27 12.28
C LYS A 410 9.82 -14.36 11.21
N LEU A 411 9.25 -15.52 11.43
CA LEU A 411 9.21 -16.64 10.51
C LEU A 411 7.76 -16.98 10.18
N ASN A 412 7.44 -17.14 8.91
CA ASN A 412 6.18 -17.72 8.45
C ASN A 412 6.39 -19.19 8.10
N TYR A 413 5.32 -19.99 8.11
CA TYR A 413 5.37 -21.40 7.76
C TYR A 413 4.13 -21.89 7.03
N ILE A 414 4.30 -22.89 6.16
CA ILE A 414 3.24 -23.67 5.53
C ILE A 414 3.41 -25.12 5.96
N LYS A 415 2.38 -25.71 6.59
CA LYS A 415 2.36 -27.16 6.95
C LYS A 415 2.09 -27.95 5.68
N CYS A 416 2.86 -29.01 5.46
CA CYS A 416 2.78 -29.90 4.30
C CYS A 416 2.55 -31.33 4.71
N SER A 417 1.84 -32.08 3.88
CA SER A 417 1.49 -33.49 4.13
C SER A 417 2.56 -34.46 3.61
N SER A 418 3.39 -34.05 2.68
CA SER A 418 4.48 -34.87 2.12
C SER A 418 5.75 -34.07 1.86
N ILE A 419 6.84 -34.76 1.57
CA ILE A 419 8.12 -34.18 1.17
C ILE A 419 7.95 -33.46 -0.18
N GLU A 420 7.29 -34.08 -1.12
CA GLU A 420 7.05 -33.55 -2.48
C GLU A 420 6.25 -32.22 -2.40
N GLU A 421 5.27 -32.16 -1.53
CA GLU A 421 4.49 -30.92 -1.32
C GLU A 421 5.37 -29.76 -0.81
N VAL A 422 6.30 -30.01 0.12
CA VAL A 422 7.26 -29.00 0.58
C VAL A 422 8.16 -28.52 -0.56
N TYR A 423 8.70 -29.46 -1.33
CA TYR A 423 9.60 -29.15 -2.45
C TYR A 423 8.85 -28.43 -3.57
N GLY A 424 7.59 -28.79 -3.84
CA GLY A 424 6.74 -28.10 -4.84
C GLY A 424 6.43 -26.66 -4.45
N LEU A 425 6.08 -26.41 -3.20
CA LEU A 425 5.91 -25.06 -2.67
C LEU A 425 7.23 -24.27 -2.70
N TYR A 426 8.36 -24.94 -2.46
CA TYR A 426 9.67 -24.31 -2.62
C TYR A 426 9.93 -23.92 -4.08
N VAL A 427 9.55 -24.75 -5.09
CA VAL A 427 9.63 -24.36 -6.50
C VAL A 427 8.87 -23.09 -6.76
N LEU A 428 7.62 -23.00 -6.33
CA LEU A 428 6.80 -21.81 -6.50
C LEU A 428 7.46 -20.58 -5.88
N LEU A 429 7.61 -20.57 -4.56
CA LEU A 429 8.02 -19.38 -3.82
C LEU A 429 9.51 -19.02 -4.03
N ASN A 430 10.34 -19.95 -4.55
CA ASN A 430 11.73 -19.67 -4.90
C ASN A 430 11.96 -19.36 -6.39
N SER A 431 10.92 -19.34 -7.21
CA SER A 431 11.01 -18.96 -8.63
C SER A 431 11.10 -17.45 -8.83
N THR A 432 11.58 -17.04 -10.01
CA THR A 432 11.68 -15.63 -10.39
C THR A 432 10.30 -14.98 -10.52
N ILE A 433 9.35 -15.65 -11.15
CA ILE A 433 8.03 -15.09 -11.43
C ILE A 433 7.22 -14.84 -10.15
N TYR A 434 7.29 -15.73 -9.15
CA TYR A 434 6.61 -15.52 -7.87
C TYR A 434 7.28 -14.44 -7.02
N ASP A 435 8.61 -14.31 -7.05
CA ASP A 435 9.30 -13.20 -6.37
C ASP A 435 8.95 -11.86 -7.01
N GLN A 436 8.86 -11.80 -8.36
CA GLN A 436 8.42 -10.61 -9.09
C GLN A 436 6.95 -10.27 -8.77
N TYR A 437 6.05 -11.26 -8.83
CA TYR A 437 4.65 -11.07 -8.43
C TYR A 437 4.52 -10.49 -7.03
N TYR A 438 5.30 -11.02 -6.08
CA TYR A 438 5.28 -10.51 -4.71
C TYR A 438 5.81 -9.07 -4.60
N ARG A 439 6.78 -8.68 -5.41
CA ARG A 439 7.28 -7.29 -5.51
C ARG A 439 6.24 -6.32 -6.06
N ILE A 440 5.47 -6.77 -7.04
CA ILE A 440 4.35 -5.99 -7.59
C ILE A 440 3.26 -5.79 -6.53
N LEU A 441 2.94 -6.85 -5.79
CA LEU A 441 1.87 -6.85 -4.79
C LEU A 441 2.23 -6.06 -3.53
N ASN A 442 3.45 -6.23 -3.02
CA ASN A 442 3.83 -5.74 -1.69
C ASN A 442 4.99 -4.75 -1.70
N GLY A 443 4.68 -3.52 -1.31
CA GLY A 443 5.64 -2.44 -1.13
C GLY A 443 6.26 -2.33 0.26
N SER A 444 5.82 -3.13 1.25
CA SER A 444 6.37 -3.09 2.62
C SER A 444 7.57 -4.03 2.79
N THR A 445 8.29 -3.92 3.92
CA THR A 445 9.38 -4.85 4.27
C THR A 445 8.87 -6.17 4.83
N GLN A 446 7.57 -6.28 5.12
CA GLN A 446 6.98 -7.46 5.73
C GLN A 446 6.37 -8.37 4.67
N VAL A 447 6.71 -9.67 4.71
CA VAL A 447 6.07 -10.73 3.92
C VAL A 447 4.84 -11.20 4.68
N ASN A 448 3.67 -10.72 4.25
CA ASN A 448 2.39 -11.01 4.92
C ASN A 448 1.80 -12.34 4.47
N SER A 449 1.40 -13.15 5.44
CA SER A 449 0.78 -14.46 5.15
C SER A 449 -0.53 -14.33 4.35
N THR A 450 -1.33 -13.29 4.58
CA THR A 450 -2.57 -13.05 3.83
C THR A 450 -2.32 -12.85 2.34
N GLU A 451 -1.27 -12.10 1.98
CA GLU A 451 -0.90 -11.85 0.57
C GLU A 451 -0.45 -13.14 -0.11
N ILE A 452 0.42 -13.91 0.53
CA ILE A 452 0.89 -15.21 0.00
C ILE A 452 -0.27 -16.21 -0.13
N ASN A 453 -1.17 -16.24 0.84
CA ASN A 453 -2.33 -17.13 0.83
C ASN A 453 -3.30 -16.88 -0.33
N ASN A 454 -3.36 -15.65 -0.82
CA ASN A 454 -4.20 -15.24 -1.94
C ASN A 454 -3.45 -15.16 -3.29
N MET A 455 -2.17 -15.56 -3.35
CA MET A 455 -1.45 -15.63 -4.61
C MET A 455 -2.02 -16.72 -5.51
N PRO A 456 -2.18 -16.48 -6.82
CA PRO A 456 -2.58 -17.51 -7.77
C PRO A 456 -1.54 -18.63 -7.81
N VAL A 457 -1.98 -19.87 -7.70
CA VAL A 457 -1.15 -21.08 -7.75
C VAL A 457 -1.76 -22.14 -8.66
N PRO A 458 -0.96 -23.06 -9.22
CA PRO A 458 -1.49 -24.27 -9.86
C PRO A 458 -2.14 -25.20 -8.83
N SER A 459 -2.82 -26.25 -9.28
CA SER A 459 -3.45 -27.21 -8.37
C SER A 459 -2.44 -27.92 -7.47
N LYS A 460 -2.92 -28.45 -6.35
CA LYS A 460 -2.10 -29.19 -5.38
C LYS A 460 -1.36 -30.38 -6.02
N GLU A 461 -2.00 -31.04 -6.97
CA GLU A 461 -1.40 -32.15 -7.74
C GLU A 461 -0.20 -31.67 -8.56
N VAL A 462 -0.32 -30.52 -9.23
CA VAL A 462 0.79 -29.91 -9.97
C VAL A 462 1.92 -29.50 -9.03
N ILE A 463 1.59 -28.90 -7.88
CA ILE A 463 2.59 -28.58 -6.86
C ILE A 463 3.34 -29.83 -6.41
N TYR A 464 2.64 -30.93 -6.17
CA TYR A 464 3.23 -32.20 -5.80
C TYR A 464 4.17 -32.76 -6.88
N GLU A 465 3.76 -32.75 -8.17
CA GLU A 465 4.60 -33.21 -9.29
C GLU A 465 5.85 -32.33 -9.49
N MET A 466 5.73 -31.01 -9.35
CA MET A 466 6.90 -30.12 -9.33
C MET A 466 7.88 -30.47 -8.20
N GLY A 467 7.34 -30.84 -7.04
CA GLY A 467 8.15 -31.27 -5.91
C GLY A 467 8.94 -32.54 -6.19
N LYS A 468 8.30 -33.56 -6.78
CA LYS A 468 9.00 -34.77 -7.25
C LYS A 468 10.17 -34.45 -8.16
N GLU A 469 9.98 -33.48 -9.08
CA GLU A 469 11.06 -33.09 -9.97
C GLU A 469 12.21 -32.39 -9.24
N LEU A 470 11.98 -31.69 -8.13
CA LEU A 470 13.00 -30.97 -7.40
C LEU A 470 13.74 -31.85 -6.38
N VAL A 471 13.11 -32.90 -5.83
CA VAL A 471 13.75 -33.83 -4.88
C VAL A 471 15.05 -34.36 -5.47
N GLY A 472 16.14 -34.27 -4.68
CA GLY A 472 17.49 -34.69 -5.11
C GLY A 472 18.24 -33.70 -6.02
N LYS A 473 17.65 -32.57 -6.40
CA LYS A 473 18.31 -31.52 -7.19
C LYS A 473 18.78 -30.36 -6.32
N ALA A 474 19.57 -29.47 -6.92
CA ALA A 474 20.05 -28.26 -6.28
C ALA A 474 18.89 -27.28 -5.96
N LEU A 475 18.86 -26.78 -4.73
CA LEU A 475 17.85 -25.82 -4.26
C LEU A 475 18.23 -24.39 -4.67
N ASN A 476 18.13 -24.08 -5.94
CA ASN A 476 18.41 -22.74 -6.47
C ASN A 476 17.32 -22.25 -7.43
N GLN A 477 17.29 -20.95 -7.63
CA GLN A 477 16.29 -20.25 -8.45
C GLN A 477 16.22 -20.79 -9.88
N SER A 478 17.36 -21.00 -10.54
CA SER A 478 17.41 -21.46 -11.93
C SER A 478 16.75 -22.83 -12.13
N VAL A 479 16.92 -23.75 -11.17
CA VAL A 479 16.27 -25.07 -11.20
C VAL A 479 14.77 -24.90 -10.97
N CYS A 480 14.36 -24.07 -10.01
CA CYS A 480 12.94 -23.79 -9.76
C CYS A 480 12.25 -23.18 -10.99
N ASP A 481 12.88 -22.20 -11.65
CA ASP A 481 12.36 -21.57 -12.87
C ASP A 481 12.19 -22.57 -14.01
N LYS A 482 13.15 -23.51 -14.20
CA LYS A 482 13.07 -24.55 -15.22
C LYS A 482 11.92 -25.53 -14.97
N ILE A 483 11.71 -25.91 -13.72
CA ILE A 483 10.59 -26.82 -13.35
C ILE A 483 9.26 -26.08 -13.56
N LEU A 484 9.11 -24.88 -13.00
CA LEU A 484 7.87 -24.13 -13.03
C LEU A 484 7.39 -23.83 -14.47
N ARG A 485 8.29 -23.44 -15.38
CA ARG A 485 7.96 -23.14 -16.79
C ARG A 485 7.25 -24.26 -17.54
N LYS A 486 7.37 -25.50 -17.11
CA LYS A 486 6.66 -26.63 -17.74
C LYS A 486 5.17 -26.64 -17.43
N TRP A 487 4.75 -25.94 -16.41
CA TRP A 487 3.42 -26.02 -15.81
C TRP A 487 2.59 -24.74 -15.90
N ILE A 488 3.22 -23.59 -16.20
CA ILE A 488 2.55 -22.27 -16.20
C ILE A 488 2.59 -21.55 -17.55
N ASN A 489 2.87 -22.25 -18.65
CA ASN A 489 2.85 -21.68 -20.01
C ASN A 489 1.45 -21.48 -20.56
#